data_efafccb02ef20080a960aa915b3c9b85
#
_entry.id   efafccb02ef20080a960aa915b3c9b85
#
_cell.length_a   1.000
_cell.length_b   1.000
_cell.length_c   1.000
_cell.angle_alpha   90.00
_cell.angle_beta   90.00
_cell.angle_gamma   90.00
#
_symmetry.space_group_name_H-M   'P 1'
#
loop_
_entity.id
_entity.type
_entity.pdbx_description
1 polymer ?
#
loop_
_entity_poly.entity_id
_entity_poly.type
_entity_poly.pdbx_seq_one_letter_code
_entity_poly.pdbx_strand_id
1 'polypeptide(L)'
;AEFEVIIERSLPLDILKSNSVAHTRAEQLFAQYRVWDTEDNNGVLIYLNLSDHAIELVLDRAAARLFTQEQLDVIVHKMSEKFQQKLFAKGICEAITELAKVLSAHFPNKPVNDPLPNSPIIL
;
A
#
# COMPACT_ATOMS: atom_id res chain seq x y z
N ALA A 1 4.29 -12.64 -2.20
CA ALA A 1 3.75 -11.44 -1.55
C ALA A 1 2.30 -11.21 -1.98
N GLU A 2 1.49 -10.75 -1.07
CA GLU A 2 0.11 -10.41 -1.35
C GLU A 2 -0.09 -8.91 -1.21
N PHE A 3 -0.71 -8.31 -2.22
CA PHE A 3 -0.98 -6.88 -2.26
C PHE A 3 -2.47 -6.62 -2.10
N GLU A 4 -2.81 -5.61 -1.31
CA GLU A 4 -4.16 -5.11 -1.19
C GLU A 4 -4.14 -3.61 -1.42
N VAL A 5 -5.09 -3.12 -2.21
CA VAL A 5 -5.23 -1.68 -2.48
C VAL A 5 -6.57 -1.23 -1.95
N ILE A 6 -6.56 -0.25 -1.05
CA ILE A 6 -7.78 0.32 -0.48
C ILE A 6 -7.80 1.81 -0.79
N ILE A 7 -8.89 2.26 -1.39
CA ILE A 7 -9.11 3.66 -1.75
C ILE A 7 -10.28 4.18 -0.93
N GLU A 8 -10.05 5.22 -0.15
CA GLU A 8 -11.08 5.84 0.67
C GLU A 8 -11.29 7.29 0.24
N ARG A 9 -12.55 7.72 0.18
CA ARG A 9 -12.88 9.07 -0.29
C ARG A 9 -12.57 10.13 0.75
N SER A 10 -12.83 9.81 2.02
CA SER A 10 -12.60 10.72 3.13
C SER A 10 -12.32 9.92 4.39
N LEU A 11 -11.66 10.56 5.36
CA LEU A 11 -11.37 9.91 6.64
C LEU A 11 -12.59 9.94 7.56
N PRO A 12 -12.79 8.90 8.40
CA PRO A 12 -13.80 8.92 9.43
C PRO A 12 -13.59 10.08 10.40
N LEU A 13 -14.68 10.66 10.89
CA LEU A 13 -14.64 11.85 11.77
C LEU A 13 -13.86 11.62 13.06
N ASP A 14 -13.94 10.43 13.63
CA ASP A 14 -13.24 10.09 14.86
C ASP A 14 -11.71 10.06 14.71
N ILE A 15 -11.22 9.88 13.49
CA ILE A 15 -9.80 9.84 13.18
C ILE A 15 -9.24 11.22 12.86
N LEU A 16 -10.08 12.17 12.41
CA LEU A 16 -9.63 13.50 11.98
C LEU A 16 -8.90 14.31 13.04
N LYS A 17 -8.97 13.90 14.29
CA LYS A 17 -8.30 14.59 15.41
C LYS A 17 -6.87 14.16 15.64
N SER A 18 -6.39 13.15 14.92
CA SER A 18 -5.04 12.62 15.07
C SER A 18 -4.05 13.32 14.13
N ASN A 19 -2.81 13.54 14.60
CA ASN A 19 -1.76 14.11 13.77
C ASN A 19 -1.23 13.14 12.69
N SER A 20 -1.46 11.84 12.87
CA SER A 20 -1.02 10.80 11.92
C SER A 20 -2.21 10.09 11.32
N VAL A 21 -3.19 10.85 10.87
CA VAL A 21 -4.51 10.34 10.53
C VAL A 21 -4.49 9.28 9.45
N ALA A 22 -3.81 9.55 8.33
CA ALA A 22 -3.77 8.61 7.21
C ALA A 22 -3.05 7.32 7.59
N HIS A 23 -1.93 7.43 8.29
CA HIS A 23 -1.17 6.26 8.73
C HIS A 23 -1.97 5.40 9.71
N THR A 24 -2.61 6.03 10.68
CA THR A 24 -3.47 5.33 11.64
C THR A 24 -4.62 4.60 10.94
N ARG A 25 -5.25 5.26 9.98
CA ARG A 25 -6.33 4.65 9.21
C ARG A 25 -5.83 3.47 8.38
N ALA A 26 -4.67 3.60 7.75
CA ALA A 26 -4.07 2.52 6.98
C ALA A 26 -3.77 1.30 7.85
N GLU A 27 -3.25 1.52 9.06
CA GLU A 27 -3.01 0.43 10.01
C GLU A 27 -4.29 -0.26 10.46
N GLN A 28 -5.36 0.51 10.71
CA GLN A 28 -6.67 -0.05 11.03
C GLN A 28 -7.19 -0.96 9.90
N LEU A 29 -7.07 -0.50 8.67
CA LEU A 29 -7.53 -1.25 7.51
C LEU A 29 -6.67 -2.48 7.26
N PHE A 30 -5.37 -2.39 7.50
CA PHE A 30 -4.47 -3.53 7.42
C PHE A 30 -4.95 -4.67 8.35
N ALA A 31 -5.35 -4.32 9.56
CA ALA A 31 -5.90 -5.28 10.52
C ALA A 31 -7.31 -5.75 10.12
N GLN A 32 -8.18 -4.81 9.76
CA GLN A 32 -9.59 -5.10 9.45
C GLN A 32 -9.74 -6.01 8.24
N TYR A 33 -8.98 -5.78 7.18
CA TYR A 33 -9.03 -6.59 5.96
C TYR A 33 -8.03 -7.73 5.97
N ARG A 34 -7.39 -7.98 7.13
CA ARG A 34 -6.51 -9.11 7.36
C ARG A 34 -5.36 -9.19 6.34
N VAL A 35 -4.79 -8.06 5.99
CA VAL A 35 -3.64 -8.02 5.08
C VAL A 35 -2.43 -8.74 5.71
N TRP A 36 -2.41 -8.83 7.04
CA TRP A 36 -1.42 -9.57 7.80
C TRP A 36 -1.56 -11.10 7.68
N ASP A 37 -2.70 -11.59 7.19
CA ASP A 37 -3.01 -13.03 7.16
C ASP A 37 -2.42 -13.66 5.91
N THR A 38 -1.10 -13.73 5.87
CA THR A 38 -0.34 -14.36 4.79
C THR A 38 0.60 -15.40 5.35
N GLU A 39 0.90 -16.42 4.55
CA GLU A 39 1.76 -17.53 4.96
C GLU A 39 3.16 -17.06 5.38
N ASP A 40 3.74 -16.10 4.66
CA ASP A 40 5.11 -15.65 4.85
C ASP A 40 5.22 -14.32 5.59
N ASN A 41 4.13 -13.81 6.15
CA ASN A 41 4.07 -12.49 6.80
C ASN A 41 4.55 -11.37 5.87
N ASN A 42 4.15 -11.42 4.60
CA ASN A 42 4.62 -10.52 3.55
C ASN A 42 3.48 -9.76 2.86
N GLY A 43 2.38 -9.54 3.56
CA GLY A 43 1.29 -8.72 3.05
C GLY A 43 1.68 -7.26 2.91
N VAL A 44 1.16 -6.60 1.89
CA VAL A 44 1.40 -5.17 1.63
C VAL A 44 0.06 -4.50 1.36
N LEU A 45 -0.22 -3.44 2.11
CA LEU A 45 -1.38 -2.58 1.87
C LEU A 45 -0.93 -1.28 1.25
N ILE A 46 -1.58 -0.90 0.15
CA ILE A 46 -1.47 0.44 -0.43
C ILE A 46 -2.78 1.15 -0.12
N TYR A 47 -2.71 2.18 0.70
CA TYR A 47 -3.87 2.95 1.10
C TYR A 47 -3.83 4.34 0.49
N LEU A 48 -4.94 4.74 -0.12
CA LEU A 48 -5.11 6.05 -0.73
C LEU A 48 -6.31 6.74 -0.10
N ASN A 49 -6.13 7.98 0.32
CA ASN A 49 -7.24 8.83 0.74
C ASN A 49 -7.35 9.98 -0.25
N LEU A 50 -8.45 10.04 -0.99
CA LEU A 50 -8.63 11.01 -2.06
C LEU A 50 -8.87 12.42 -1.55
N SER A 51 -9.57 12.55 -0.43
CA SER A 51 -9.87 13.86 0.17
C SER A 51 -8.63 14.57 0.67
N ASP A 52 -7.74 13.84 1.33
CA ASP A 52 -6.53 14.40 1.94
C ASP A 52 -5.29 14.26 1.07
N HIS A 53 -5.42 13.68 -0.11
CA HIS A 53 -4.29 13.36 -1.00
C HIS A 53 -3.21 12.56 -0.29
N ALA A 54 -3.63 11.66 0.62
CA ALA A 54 -2.72 10.86 1.42
C ALA A 54 -2.45 9.50 0.77
N ILE A 55 -1.21 9.06 0.86
CA ILE A 55 -0.75 7.76 0.38
C ILE A 55 0.01 7.10 1.53
N GLU A 56 -0.37 5.88 1.88
CA GLU A 56 0.33 5.13 2.91
C GLU A 56 0.63 3.71 2.43
N LEU A 57 1.81 3.23 2.78
CA LEU A 57 2.20 1.84 2.58
C LEU A 57 2.31 1.19 3.94
N VAL A 58 1.61 0.07 4.13
CA VAL A 58 1.75 -0.73 5.34
C VAL A 58 2.23 -2.12 4.93
N LEU A 59 3.40 -2.49 5.43
CA LEU A 59 4.02 -3.76 5.11
C LEU A 59 4.06 -4.64 6.35
N ASP A 60 3.70 -5.91 6.16
CA ASP A 60 3.85 -6.87 7.25
C ASP A 60 5.33 -7.15 7.52
N ARG A 61 5.57 -7.81 8.61
CA ARG A 61 6.89 -7.96 9.25
C ARG A 61 7.99 -8.41 8.31
N ALA A 62 7.75 -9.49 7.56
CA ALA A 62 8.76 -10.05 6.67
C ALA A 62 8.99 -9.16 5.44
N ALA A 63 7.95 -8.49 4.95
CA ALA A 63 8.08 -7.55 3.84
C ALA A 63 8.82 -6.29 4.28
N ALA A 64 8.49 -5.76 5.45
CA ALA A 64 9.07 -4.51 5.95
C ALA A 64 10.59 -4.59 6.12
N ARG A 65 11.11 -5.75 6.46
CA ARG A 65 12.56 -5.94 6.65
C ARG A 65 13.37 -5.79 5.37
N LEU A 66 12.74 -5.87 4.22
CA LEU A 66 13.41 -5.82 2.93
C LEU A 66 13.58 -4.41 2.38
N PHE A 67 13.00 -3.42 3.05
CA PHE A 67 13.01 -2.03 2.58
C PHE A 67 13.51 -1.09 3.65
N THR A 68 14.28 -0.09 3.24
CA THR A 68 14.59 1.04 4.11
C THR A 68 13.45 2.06 4.03
N GLN A 69 13.34 2.94 5.02
CA GLN A 69 12.36 4.02 4.98
C GLN A 69 12.56 4.90 3.75
N GLU A 70 13.81 5.16 3.36
CA GLU A 70 14.11 5.95 2.18
C GLU A 70 13.58 5.32 0.90
N GLN A 71 13.70 4.00 0.77
CA GLN A 71 13.16 3.27 -0.40
C GLN A 71 11.65 3.40 -0.48
N LEU A 72 10.97 3.27 0.67
CA LEU A 72 9.51 3.41 0.72
C LEU A 72 9.08 4.84 0.42
N ASP A 73 9.82 5.83 0.92
CA ASP A 73 9.53 7.24 0.65
C ASP A 73 9.65 7.57 -0.84
N VAL A 74 10.62 6.99 -1.53
CA VAL A 74 10.79 7.17 -2.98
C VAL A 74 9.58 6.59 -3.72
N ILE A 75 9.13 5.41 -3.33
CA ILE A 75 7.96 4.77 -3.96
C ILE A 75 6.71 5.63 -3.77
N VAL A 76 6.48 6.11 -2.55
CA VAL A 76 5.34 6.99 -2.23
C VAL A 76 5.43 8.28 -3.05
N HIS A 77 6.60 8.87 -3.16
CA HIS A 77 6.80 10.11 -3.92
C HIS A 77 6.46 9.90 -5.41
N LYS A 78 6.90 8.81 -6.00
CA LYS A 78 6.57 8.48 -7.39
C LYS A 78 5.09 8.27 -7.59
N MET A 79 4.41 7.60 -6.66
CA MET A 79 2.96 7.47 -6.71
C MET A 79 2.28 8.83 -6.65
N SER A 80 2.73 9.70 -5.75
CA SER A 80 2.19 11.04 -5.59
C SER A 80 2.28 11.85 -6.88
N GLU A 81 3.42 11.78 -7.56
CA GLU A 81 3.60 12.46 -8.85
C GLU A 81 2.58 12.00 -9.89
N LYS A 82 2.37 10.68 -9.98
CA LYS A 82 1.40 10.12 -10.93
C LYS A 82 -0.04 10.52 -10.56
N PHE A 83 -0.36 10.54 -9.26
CA PHE A 83 -1.70 10.92 -8.80
C PHE A 83 -2.00 12.40 -9.07
N GLN A 84 -1.01 13.27 -8.99
CA GLN A 84 -1.17 14.67 -9.38
C GLN A 84 -1.54 14.81 -10.86
N GLN A 85 -1.10 13.89 -11.69
CA GLN A 85 -1.44 13.82 -13.11
C GLN A 85 -2.72 13.01 -13.35
N LYS A 86 -3.39 12.58 -12.30
CA LYS A 86 -4.59 11.72 -12.33
C LYS A 86 -4.34 10.35 -12.97
N LEU A 87 -3.10 9.89 -12.94
CA LEU A 87 -2.69 8.58 -13.45
C LEU A 87 -2.67 7.55 -12.31
N PHE A 88 -3.82 7.33 -11.67
CA PHE A 88 -3.90 6.51 -10.46
C PHE A 88 -3.50 5.06 -10.69
N ALA A 89 -4.07 4.42 -11.69
CA ALA A 89 -3.76 3.03 -11.98
C ALA A 89 -2.28 2.84 -12.31
N LYS A 90 -1.71 3.75 -13.10
CA LYS A 90 -0.30 3.70 -13.48
C LYS A 90 0.61 3.84 -12.26
N GLY A 91 0.30 4.79 -11.38
CA GLY A 91 1.08 4.98 -10.15
C GLY A 91 1.05 3.76 -9.24
N ILE A 92 -0.11 3.16 -9.07
CA ILE A 92 -0.27 1.95 -8.26
C ILE A 92 0.48 0.77 -8.90
N CYS A 93 0.34 0.56 -10.20
CA CYS A 93 1.03 -0.53 -10.90
C CYS A 93 2.55 -0.40 -10.81
N GLU A 94 3.08 0.81 -10.98
CA GLU A 94 4.52 1.05 -10.85
C GLU A 94 5.01 0.76 -9.44
N ALA A 95 4.26 1.18 -8.42
CA ALA A 95 4.61 0.91 -7.03
C ALA A 95 4.61 -0.58 -6.72
N ILE A 96 3.59 -1.31 -7.14
CA ILE A 96 3.52 -2.76 -6.96
C ILE A 96 4.68 -3.44 -7.68
N THR A 97 5.01 -3.01 -8.88
CA THR A 97 6.12 -3.57 -9.65
C THR A 97 7.46 -3.39 -8.92
N GLU A 98 7.73 -2.22 -8.39
CA GLU A 98 8.95 -1.96 -7.64
C GLU A 98 9.02 -2.78 -6.35
N LEU A 99 7.92 -2.83 -5.61
CA LEU A 99 7.84 -3.63 -4.39
C LEU A 99 7.99 -5.13 -4.71
N ALA A 100 7.35 -5.59 -5.76
CA ALA A 100 7.37 -6.98 -6.16
C ALA A 100 8.76 -7.46 -6.59
N LYS A 101 9.57 -6.61 -7.20
CA LYS A 101 10.94 -6.97 -7.57
C LYS A 101 11.76 -7.42 -6.37
N VAL A 102 11.65 -6.69 -5.27
CA VAL A 102 12.38 -7.03 -4.04
C VAL A 102 11.74 -8.24 -3.37
N LEU A 103 10.41 -8.24 -3.25
CA LEU A 103 9.68 -9.32 -2.58
C LEU A 103 9.82 -10.65 -3.29
N SER A 104 9.76 -10.66 -4.62
CA SER A 104 9.90 -11.89 -5.40
C SER A 104 11.28 -12.52 -5.28
N ALA A 105 12.32 -11.72 -5.10
CA ALA A 105 13.67 -12.23 -4.87
C ALA A 105 13.76 -12.99 -3.54
N HIS A 106 12.96 -12.64 -2.55
CA HIS A 106 12.99 -13.25 -1.23
C HIS A 106 11.83 -14.24 -1.01
N PHE A 107 10.75 -14.15 -1.80
CA PHE A 107 9.58 -15.02 -1.73
C PHE A 107 9.23 -15.53 -3.13
N PRO A 108 10.08 -16.36 -3.75
CA PRO A 108 9.95 -16.71 -5.17
C PRO A 108 8.77 -17.60 -5.52
N ASN A 109 8.12 -18.22 -4.53
CA ASN A 109 7.06 -19.20 -4.77
C ASN A 109 5.71 -18.58 -5.16
N LYS A 110 5.58 -17.27 -5.09
CA LYS A 110 4.33 -16.56 -5.40
C LYS A 110 4.63 -15.36 -6.29
N PRO A 111 4.93 -15.59 -7.58
CA PRO A 111 5.21 -14.48 -8.49
C PRO A 111 3.96 -13.61 -8.68
N VAL A 112 4.17 -12.31 -8.81
CA VAL A 112 3.11 -11.37 -9.13
C VAL A 112 2.99 -11.31 -10.65
N ASN A 113 1.95 -11.94 -11.20
CA ASN A 113 1.71 -11.97 -12.65
C ASN A 113 0.90 -10.76 -13.12
N ASP A 114 0.13 -10.15 -12.23
CA ASP A 114 -0.72 -9.01 -12.51
C ASP A 114 -0.39 -7.90 -11.52
N PRO A 115 -0.02 -6.69 -11.97
CA PRO A 115 0.29 -5.58 -11.07
C PRO A 115 -0.90 -5.16 -10.19
N LEU A 116 -2.14 -5.42 -10.65
CA LEU A 116 -3.32 -5.22 -9.83
C LEU A 116 -3.84 -6.60 -9.42
N PRO A 117 -3.51 -7.08 -8.21
CA PRO A 117 -3.81 -8.45 -7.80
C PRO A 117 -5.31 -8.76 -7.79
N ASN A 118 -6.13 -7.79 -7.40
CA ASN A 118 -7.58 -7.87 -7.37
C ASN A 118 -8.15 -6.49 -7.61
N SER A 119 -9.47 -6.40 -7.75
CA SER A 119 -10.11 -5.09 -7.79
C SER A 119 -9.81 -4.33 -6.49
N PRO A 120 -9.43 -3.06 -6.55
CA PRO A 120 -9.25 -2.25 -5.36
C PRO A 120 -10.53 -2.18 -4.53
N ILE A 121 -10.38 -2.14 -3.22
CA ILE A 121 -11.50 -1.91 -2.30
C ILE A 121 -11.73 -0.40 -2.24
N ILE A 122 -12.94 0.01 -2.56
CA ILE A 122 -13.31 1.43 -2.54
C ILE A 122 -14.28 1.67 -1.38
N LEU A 123 -13.86 2.49 -0.47
CA LEU A 123 -14.64 2.84 0.72
C LEU A 123 -15.30 4.22 0.62
#